data_36d6b3252bf9db859939b5d63cd87925
#
_entry.id   36d6b3252bf9db859939b5d63cd87925
#
_cell.length_a   1.000
_cell.length_b   1.000
_cell.length_c   1.000
_cell.angle_alpha   90.00
_cell.angle_beta   90.00
_cell.angle_gamma   90.00
#
_symmetry.space_group_name_H-M   'P 1'
#
loop_
_entity.id
_entity.type
_entity.pdbx_description
1 polymer ?
#
loop_
_entity_poly.entity_id
_entity_poly.type
_entity_poly.pdbx_seq_one_letter_code
_entity_poly.pdbx_strand_id
1 'polypeptide(L)'
;MCLEPQDKLLREQSALFDGEEYCPHCKNCKMVKNGKRISDYHDVLSDHKLSLNRYRCKKCNYEPGSTVLKLLGTTLSGDLIRVQTELGSNYSYRESQEIFSKFSSKDRFINNHDRIKHTLEGVGEQVDKLQKIENEIGVVA
;
A
#
# COMPACT_ATOMS: atom_id res chain seq x y z
N MET A 1 18.25 11.91 -0.60
CA MET A 1 17.83 13.12 0.05
C MET A 1 16.46 13.61 -0.38
N CYS A 2 15.96 13.17 -1.51
CA CYS A 2 14.55 13.38 -1.87
C CYS A 2 13.57 12.50 -1.09
N LEU A 3 14.05 11.67 -0.17
CA LEU A 3 13.23 10.70 0.59
C LEU A 3 12.57 11.28 1.83
N GLU A 4 13.21 12.29 2.45
CA GLU A 4 12.74 12.88 3.71
C GLU A 4 11.34 13.53 3.64
N PRO A 5 10.94 14.26 2.57
CA PRO A 5 9.63 14.89 2.53
C PRO A 5 8.47 13.89 2.50
N GLN A 6 8.62 12.76 1.79
CA GLN A 6 7.59 11.72 1.74
C GLN A 6 7.47 10.98 3.07
N ASP A 7 8.58 10.62 3.67
CA ASP A 7 8.59 9.98 5.00
C ASP A 7 7.94 10.87 6.04
N LYS A 8 8.27 12.16 6.01
CA LYS A 8 7.68 13.14 6.91
C LYS A 8 6.19 13.25 6.72
N LEU A 9 5.72 13.36 5.47
CA LEU A 9 4.30 13.45 5.15
C LEU A 9 3.53 12.22 5.63
N LEU A 10 4.06 11.03 5.39
CA LEU A 10 3.44 9.78 5.84
C LEU A 10 3.38 9.69 7.37
N ARG A 11 4.41 10.14 8.06
CA ARG A 11 4.42 10.21 9.54
C ARG A 11 3.40 11.21 10.06
N GLU A 12 3.29 12.38 9.44
CA GLU A 12 2.30 13.38 9.79
C GLU A 12 0.87 12.87 9.57
N GLN A 13 0.61 12.22 8.43
CA GLN A 13 -0.68 11.60 8.16
C GLN A 13 -1.00 10.48 9.16
N SER A 14 -0.04 9.66 9.52
CA SER A 14 -0.26 8.62 10.53
C SER A 14 -0.54 9.20 11.90
N ALA A 15 0.08 10.33 12.25
CA ALA A 15 -0.15 11.02 13.51
C ALA A 15 -1.58 11.58 13.65
N LEU A 16 -2.23 11.93 12.55
CA LEU A 16 -3.64 12.36 12.56
C LEU A 16 -4.60 11.26 13.02
N PHE A 17 -4.21 10.01 12.88
CA PHE A 17 -5.00 8.85 13.35
C PHE A 17 -4.60 8.40 14.76
N ASP A 18 -3.62 9.08 15.37
CA ASP A 18 -3.15 8.73 16.71
C ASP A 18 -4.18 9.10 17.78
N GLY A 19 -4.67 8.12 18.46
CA GLY A 19 -5.32 8.29 19.78
C GLY A 19 -6.82 8.40 19.81
N GLU A 20 -7.54 8.44 18.69
CA GLU A 20 -9.00 8.63 18.70
C GLU A 20 -9.82 7.44 18.19
N GLU A 21 -9.19 6.38 17.73
CA GLU A 21 -9.92 5.24 17.22
C GLU A 21 -10.37 4.27 18.31
N TYR A 22 -11.65 3.99 18.32
CA TYR A 22 -12.20 2.88 19.07
C TYR A 22 -11.89 1.55 18.37
N CYS A 23 -11.73 0.49 19.17
CA CYS A 23 -11.50 -0.84 18.62
C CYS A 23 -12.67 -1.24 17.69
N PRO A 24 -12.40 -1.57 16.41
CA PRO A 24 -13.45 -1.97 15.48
C PRO A 24 -14.04 -3.35 15.82
N HIS A 25 -13.34 -4.14 16.61
CA HIS A 25 -13.75 -5.49 16.97
C HIS A 25 -14.74 -5.50 18.15
N CYS A 26 -14.42 -4.83 19.26
CA CYS A 26 -15.29 -4.78 20.44
C CYS A 26 -16.08 -3.47 20.57
N LYS A 27 -15.73 -2.43 19.87
CA LYS A 27 -16.36 -1.10 19.83
C LYS A 27 -16.48 -0.36 21.17
N ASN A 28 -15.94 -0.90 22.24
CA ASN A 28 -16.13 -0.40 23.60
C ASN A 28 -14.91 0.33 24.18
N CYS A 29 -13.74 0.17 23.60
CA CYS A 29 -12.49 0.72 24.13
C CYS A 29 -11.71 1.48 23.10
N LYS A 30 -11.05 2.56 23.54
CA LYS A 30 -10.06 3.24 22.72
C LYS A 30 -8.80 2.38 22.58
N MET A 31 -8.22 2.43 21.39
CA MET A 31 -6.94 1.80 21.12
C MET A 31 -5.82 2.51 21.86
N VAL A 32 -4.88 1.75 22.41
CA VAL A 32 -3.69 2.29 23.09
C VAL A 32 -2.43 2.02 22.31
N LYS A 33 -1.48 2.92 22.43
CA LYS A 33 -0.16 2.74 21.81
C LYS A 33 0.55 1.53 22.41
N ASN A 34 1.07 0.66 21.56
CA ASN A 34 1.80 -0.54 21.94
C ASN A 34 3.12 -0.66 21.16
N GLY A 35 4.02 0.29 21.40
CA GLY A 35 5.31 0.34 20.74
C GLY A 35 5.23 0.86 19.30
N LYS A 36 6.26 0.54 18.52
CA LYS A 36 6.37 0.96 17.12
C LYS A 36 6.52 -0.23 16.20
N ARG A 37 6.12 -0.04 14.97
CA ARG A 37 6.22 -1.03 13.90
C ARG A 37 6.89 -0.40 12.68
N ILE A 38 7.78 -1.17 12.05
CA ILE A 38 8.35 -0.77 10.76
C ILE A 38 7.37 -1.18 9.68
N SER A 39 6.94 -0.22 8.88
CA SER A 39 6.06 -0.43 7.72
C SER A 39 6.79 -0.06 6.44
N ASP A 40 6.68 -0.91 5.44
CA ASP A 40 7.29 -0.67 4.14
C ASP A 40 6.34 0.12 3.24
N TYR A 41 6.91 1.03 2.47
CA TYR A 41 6.22 1.77 1.41
C TYR A 41 7.14 1.87 0.21
N HIS A 42 6.62 1.55 -0.97
CA HIS A 42 7.41 1.45 -2.19
C HIS A 42 6.99 2.51 -3.20
N ASP A 43 7.96 3.28 -3.66
CA ASP A 43 7.81 4.24 -4.75
C ASP A 43 8.55 3.74 -6.00
N VAL A 44 8.43 4.47 -7.11
CA VAL A 44 9.04 4.08 -8.40
C VAL A 44 10.54 3.89 -8.28
N LEU A 45 11.23 4.79 -7.60
CA LEU A 45 12.70 4.80 -7.52
C LEU A 45 13.26 4.28 -6.20
N SER A 46 12.45 4.15 -5.17
CA SER A 46 12.96 3.86 -3.83
C SER A 46 11.97 3.13 -2.95
N ASP A 47 12.51 2.41 -1.97
CA ASP A 47 11.76 1.77 -0.90
C ASP A 47 11.93 2.57 0.38
N HIS A 48 10.84 2.77 1.10
CA HIS A 48 10.83 3.51 2.36
C HIS A 48 10.49 2.57 3.51
N LYS A 49 11.19 2.73 4.62
CA LYS A 49 10.86 2.05 5.88
C LYS A 49 10.46 3.09 6.90
N LEU A 50 9.19 3.03 7.33
CA LEU A 50 8.59 3.98 8.24
C LEU A 50 8.41 3.34 9.61
N SER A 51 8.91 3.99 10.64
CA SER A 51 8.66 3.59 12.02
C SER A 51 7.38 4.27 12.51
N LEU A 52 6.28 3.53 12.54
CA LEU A 52 4.96 4.03 12.89
C LEU A 52 4.46 3.41 14.20
N ASN A 53 3.58 4.11 14.88
CA ASN A 53 3.01 3.62 16.14
C ASN A 53 2.12 2.39 15.89
N ARG A 54 2.25 1.41 16.77
CA ARG A 54 1.32 0.28 16.87
C ARG A 54 0.24 0.59 17.87
N TYR A 55 -0.94 0.05 17.61
CA TYR A 55 -2.10 0.17 18.50
C TYR A 55 -2.62 -1.20 18.87
N ARG A 56 -3.14 -1.31 20.08
CA ARG A 56 -3.79 -2.53 20.58
C ARG A 56 -5.01 -2.16 21.43
N CYS A 57 -6.07 -2.95 21.31
CA CYS A 57 -7.20 -2.85 22.22
C CYS A 57 -6.85 -3.51 23.55
N LYS A 58 -7.04 -2.80 24.65
CA LYS A 58 -6.82 -3.36 26.00
C LYS A 58 -7.79 -4.48 26.35
N LYS A 59 -8.98 -4.46 25.80
CA LYS A 59 -10.05 -5.37 26.19
C LYS A 59 -10.02 -6.68 25.40
N CYS A 60 -9.90 -6.62 24.08
CA CYS A 60 -9.94 -7.81 23.23
C CYS A 60 -8.58 -8.16 22.59
N ASN A 61 -7.52 -7.39 22.88
CA ASN A 61 -6.18 -7.55 22.31
C ASN A 61 -6.09 -7.44 20.79
N TYR A 62 -7.13 -6.86 20.15
CA TYR A 62 -7.10 -6.64 18.72
C TYR A 62 -5.96 -5.69 18.33
N GLU A 63 -5.15 -6.10 17.36
CA GLU A 63 -4.11 -5.28 16.77
C GLU A 63 -4.46 -5.04 15.29
N PRO A 64 -4.69 -3.78 14.87
CA PRO A 64 -4.83 -3.47 13.45
C PRO A 64 -3.51 -3.71 12.73
N GLY A 65 -3.59 -3.97 11.43
CA GLY A 65 -2.44 -4.18 10.59
C GLY A 65 -1.59 -2.92 10.38
N SER A 66 -0.81 -2.92 9.33
CA SER A 66 0.06 -1.79 8.96
C SER A 66 -0.73 -0.48 8.86
N THR A 67 -0.23 0.57 9.50
CA THR A 67 -0.79 1.92 9.38
C THR A 67 -0.74 2.43 7.94
N VAL A 68 0.30 2.09 7.19
CA VAL A 68 0.42 2.44 5.77
C VAL A 68 -0.72 1.82 4.97
N LEU A 69 -1.00 0.53 5.16
CA LEU A 69 -2.11 -0.15 4.50
C LEU A 69 -3.47 0.46 4.86
N LYS A 70 -3.64 0.86 6.11
CA LYS A 70 -4.87 1.48 6.60
C LYS A 70 -5.11 2.85 5.98
N LEU A 71 -4.07 3.67 5.85
CA LEU A 71 -4.15 5.02 5.31
C LEU A 71 -4.27 5.05 3.79
N LEU A 72 -3.48 4.25 3.12
CA LEU A 72 -3.30 4.29 1.67
C LEU A 72 -3.95 3.11 0.94
N GLY A 73 -4.37 2.09 1.67
CA GLY A 73 -4.92 0.87 1.10
C GLY A 73 -3.88 -0.05 0.44
N THR A 74 -2.64 0.40 0.32
CA THR A 74 -1.55 -0.34 -0.32
C THR A 74 -0.19 0.12 0.19
N THR A 75 0.81 -0.72 0.07
CA THR A 75 2.22 -0.37 0.33
C THR A 75 2.95 0.13 -0.91
N LEU A 76 2.30 0.15 -2.07
CA LEU A 76 2.83 0.66 -3.33
C LEU A 76 2.29 2.05 -3.60
N SER A 77 3.15 2.96 -4.08
CA SER A 77 2.67 4.25 -4.57
C SER A 77 1.77 4.08 -5.81
N GLY A 78 0.86 5.01 -6.02
CA GLY A 78 0.01 5.01 -7.21
C GLY A 78 0.83 5.05 -8.50
N ASP A 79 1.92 5.80 -8.51
CA ASP A 79 2.83 5.87 -9.65
C ASP A 79 3.52 4.54 -9.92
N LEU A 80 3.96 3.83 -8.88
CA LEU A 80 4.57 2.51 -9.03
C LEU A 80 3.56 1.49 -9.56
N ILE A 81 2.33 1.48 -9.04
CA ILE A 81 1.25 0.62 -9.54
C ILE A 81 1.01 0.87 -11.02
N ARG A 82 0.93 2.14 -11.42
CA ARG A 82 0.72 2.52 -12.83
C ARG A 82 1.86 2.04 -13.71
N VAL A 83 3.11 2.26 -13.33
CA VAL A 83 4.27 1.84 -14.12
C VAL A 83 4.36 0.32 -14.21
N GLN A 84 4.16 -0.40 -13.11
CA GLN A 84 4.14 -1.87 -13.13
C GLN A 84 3.03 -2.40 -14.04
N THR A 85 1.84 -1.82 -13.97
CA THR A 85 0.70 -2.21 -14.79
C THR A 85 0.97 -1.95 -16.27
N GLU A 86 1.51 -0.80 -16.60
CA GLU A 86 1.83 -0.43 -17.97
C GLU A 86 2.89 -1.34 -18.59
N LEU A 87 3.98 -1.57 -17.88
CA LEU A 87 5.05 -2.47 -18.35
C LEU A 87 4.57 -3.91 -18.43
N GLY A 88 3.89 -4.40 -17.40
CA GLY A 88 3.38 -5.77 -17.38
C GLY A 88 2.30 -6.06 -18.39
N SER A 89 1.59 -5.03 -18.88
CA SER A 89 0.60 -5.17 -19.96
C SER A 89 1.21 -5.22 -21.35
N ASN A 90 2.38 -4.62 -21.53
CA ASN A 90 3.05 -4.50 -22.83
C ASN A 90 4.20 -5.49 -23.01
N TYR A 91 4.77 -6.00 -21.92
CA TYR A 91 5.91 -6.91 -21.93
C TYR A 91 5.62 -8.13 -21.04
N SER A 92 6.41 -9.18 -21.19
CA SER A 92 6.36 -10.27 -20.21
C SER A 92 6.77 -9.77 -18.82
N TYR A 93 6.34 -10.46 -17.77
CA TYR A 93 6.69 -10.04 -16.41
C TYR A 93 8.20 -10.07 -16.15
N ARG A 94 8.91 -10.99 -16.77
CA ARG A 94 10.38 -11.08 -16.67
C ARG A 94 11.07 -9.94 -17.41
N GLU A 95 10.60 -9.58 -18.59
CA GLU A 95 11.10 -8.42 -19.33
C GLU A 95 10.81 -7.13 -18.57
N SER A 96 9.65 -7.01 -17.97
CA SER A 96 9.30 -5.87 -17.10
C SER A 96 10.26 -5.77 -15.91
N GLN A 97 10.60 -6.88 -15.29
CA GLN A 97 11.60 -6.91 -14.21
C GLN A 97 12.98 -6.43 -14.70
N GLU A 98 13.40 -6.87 -15.88
CA GLU A 98 14.66 -6.41 -16.48
C GLU A 98 14.66 -4.91 -16.78
N ILE A 99 13.55 -4.37 -17.28
CA ILE A 99 13.38 -2.93 -17.52
C ILE A 99 13.51 -2.15 -16.21
N PHE A 100 12.86 -2.59 -15.15
CA PHE A 100 12.98 -1.96 -13.83
C PHE A 100 14.41 -1.99 -13.28
N SER A 101 15.15 -3.06 -13.52
CA SER A 101 16.55 -3.18 -13.07
C SER A 101 17.47 -2.13 -13.67
N LYS A 102 17.10 -1.58 -14.83
CA LYS A 102 17.86 -0.51 -15.50
C LYS A 102 17.65 0.87 -14.85
N PHE A 103 16.58 1.07 -14.12
CA PHE A 103 16.28 2.33 -13.43
C PHE A 103 16.87 2.43 -12.03
N SER A 104 17.21 1.30 -11.43
CA SER A 104 17.79 1.27 -10.09
C SER A 104 19.12 0.53 -10.09
N SER A 105 20.00 0.93 -9.17
CA SER A 105 21.33 0.32 -9.02
C SER A 105 21.29 -1.09 -8.42
N LYS A 106 20.14 -1.53 -7.94
CA LYS A 106 19.92 -2.85 -7.36
C LYS A 106 18.56 -3.39 -7.76
N ASP A 107 18.48 -4.71 -7.92
CA ASP A 107 17.20 -5.38 -8.12
C ASP A 107 16.36 -5.22 -6.86
N ARG A 108 15.23 -4.54 -7.02
CA ARG A 108 14.28 -4.35 -5.93
C ARG A 108 13.29 -5.51 -5.94
N PHE A 109 13.09 -6.12 -4.78
CA PHE A 109 12.16 -7.23 -4.62
C PHE A 109 10.73 -6.88 -5.09
N ILE A 110 10.29 -5.64 -4.86
CA ILE A 110 8.95 -5.19 -5.26
C ILE A 110 8.74 -5.20 -6.78
N ASN A 111 9.81 -5.15 -7.56
CA ASN A 111 9.78 -5.19 -9.02
C ASN A 111 10.12 -6.58 -9.58
N ASN A 112 10.13 -7.60 -8.74
CA ASN A 112 10.23 -8.99 -9.16
C ASN A 112 9.02 -9.35 -10.05
N HIS A 113 9.23 -10.24 -11.03
CA HIS A 113 8.18 -10.63 -11.98
C HIS A 113 6.90 -11.17 -11.32
N ASP A 114 7.02 -11.88 -10.20
CA ASP A 114 5.86 -12.38 -9.46
C ASP A 114 5.08 -11.25 -8.80
N ARG A 115 5.78 -10.22 -8.30
CA ARG A 115 5.15 -9.04 -7.71
C ARG A 115 4.44 -8.18 -8.74
N ILE A 116 5.04 -8.02 -9.92
CA ILE A 116 4.42 -7.31 -11.04
C ILE A 116 3.13 -8.03 -11.47
N LYS A 117 3.20 -9.36 -11.63
CA LYS A 117 2.03 -10.17 -11.92
C LYS A 117 0.91 -9.95 -10.89
N HIS A 118 1.26 -10.01 -9.63
CA HIS A 118 0.30 -9.81 -8.53
C HIS A 118 -0.35 -8.42 -8.56
N THR A 119 0.41 -7.37 -8.88
CA THR A 119 -0.12 -6.02 -9.06
C THR A 119 -1.14 -5.95 -10.19
N LEU A 120 -0.84 -6.56 -11.34
CA LEU A 120 -1.76 -6.57 -12.48
C LEU A 120 -3.05 -7.34 -12.16
N GLU A 121 -2.95 -8.47 -11.49
CA GLU A 121 -4.11 -9.24 -11.04
C GLU A 121 -5.02 -8.42 -10.13
N GLY A 122 -4.43 -7.70 -9.16
CA GLY A 122 -5.18 -6.81 -8.26
C GLY A 122 -5.88 -5.66 -8.99
N VAL A 123 -5.21 -5.03 -9.95
CA VAL A 123 -5.80 -3.97 -10.79
C VAL A 123 -6.95 -4.53 -11.64
N GLY A 124 -6.76 -5.71 -12.24
CA GLY A 124 -7.80 -6.38 -13.03
C GLY A 124 -9.06 -6.66 -12.21
N GLU A 125 -8.91 -7.17 -11.00
CA GLU A 125 -10.04 -7.41 -10.10
C GLU A 125 -10.80 -6.13 -9.74
N GLN A 126 -10.10 -5.02 -9.54
CA GLN A 126 -10.75 -3.73 -9.27
C GLN A 126 -11.52 -3.21 -10.47
N VAL A 127 -10.97 -3.33 -11.66
CA VAL A 127 -11.65 -2.96 -12.90
C VAL A 127 -12.93 -3.78 -13.08
N ASP A 128 -12.87 -5.09 -12.86
CA ASP A 128 -14.03 -5.98 -12.96
C ASP A 128 -15.14 -5.60 -11.96
N LYS A 129 -14.77 -5.24 -10.75
CA LYS A 129 -15.72 -4.77 -9.72
C LYS A 129 -16.40 -3.48 -10.14
N LEU A 130 -15.64 -2.52 -10.68
CA LEU A 130 -16.19 -1.26 -11.15
C LEU A 130 -17.16 -1.47 -12.32
N GLN A 131 -16.84 -2.33 -13.27
CA GLN A 131 -17.71 -2.66 -14.39
C GLN A 131 -19.01 -3.31 -13.92
N LYS A 132 -18.96 -4.19 -12.93
CA LYS A 132 -20.16 -4.77 -12.33
C LYS A 132 -21.05 -3.72 -11.70
N ILE A 133 -20.47 -2.79 -10.94
CA ILE A 133 -21.21 -1.69 -10.30
C ILE A 133 -21.86 -0.80 -11.36
N GLU A 134 -21.15 -0.44 -12.42
CA GLU A 134 -21.68 0.34 -13.53
C GLU A 134 -22.87 -0.37 -14.20
N ASN A 135 -22.75 -1.67 -14.43
CA ASN A 135 -23.81 -2.47 -14.99
C ASN A 135 -25.05 -2.55 -14.08
N GLU A 136 -24.85 -2.69 -12.78
CA GLU A 136 -25.93 -2.74 -11.78
C GLU A 136 -26.66 -1.40 -11.65
N ILE A 137 -25.95 -0.29 -11.77
CA ILE A 137 -26.51 1.06 -11.70
C ILE A 137 -27.22 1.44 -13.01
N GLY A 138 -27.01 0.68 -14.10
CA GLY A 138 -27.58 0.97 -15.40
C GLY A 138 -26.93 2.18 -16.10
N VAL A 139 -25.75 2.58 -15.69
CA VAL A 139 -24.94 3.60 -16.36
C VAL A 139 -24.26 2.94 -17.54
N VAL A 140 -25.02 2.77 -18.58
CA VAL A 140 -24.48 2.34 -19.87
C VAL A 140 -24.15 3.61 -20.65
N ALA A 141 -22.88 3.82 -20.89
CA ALA A 141 -22.46 4.89 -21.78
C ALA A 141 -22.91 4.61 -23.22
#